data_39341b4927a593c46c67366e8cfc520b
#
_entry.id   39341b4927a593c46c67366e8cfc520b
#
_cell.length_a   1.000
_cell.length_b   1.000
_cell.length_c   1.000
_cell.angle_alpha   90.00
_cell.angle_beta   90.00
_cell.angle_gamma   90.00
#
_symmetry.space_group_name_H-M   'P 1'
#
loop_
_entity.id
_entity.type
_entity.pdbx_description
1 polymer ?
#
loop_
_entity_poly.entity_id
_entity_poly.type
_entity_poly.pdbx_seq_one_letter_code
_entity_poly.pdbx_strand_id
1 'polypeptide(L)'
;MMNHSQSTGADYNYTIVRQFALTTVLWGIVGMSVGVLIAAQLIWPQLNFDTAWLTYSRLRPLHTNAVIFAFGTSALFATSYYVVQRTCQTRLFAPKLAAFTFWGWQAIILSAAITLPLGFTSGKEYAELEWPIDIAITVVWVCYAIVFFGTIVKRTTSHIYVANWFFGAFIITVAVLHIVNSMAVPVSLTKSYSMYSGAVDAMVQWWYGHNAVGFLLTAGFLGMMYYFVPKQAGRPVYSYRLSIVHFWALIALYIWAGPHHLHYTALPDWTQSLGMVMSLILFAPSWGGMINGIMTLSGAWHKLRTDPVLRFLVVSLSFYGMSTFEGPMMAIKTVNALSHYTDWTVGHVHSGALGWVAMVSIGSLYHLIPVLFNQGRMYSTNLVNVHFWLATIGTVLYIVSMWISGVMQGLMWRAVNSDGTLTYSFVESLEASYPFYFVRFIGGVFFLTGMFIMAYNVIRTVKAPKDSLPALAEAKA
;
A
#
# COMPACT_ATOMS: atom_id res chain seq x y z
N MET A 1 9.44 -4.72 33.63
CA MET A 1 10.77 -5.12 33.14
C MET A 1 10.64 -6.54 32.58
N MET A 2 10.48 -6.71 31.29
CA MET A 2 10.60 -8.05 30.67
C MET A 2 12.05 -8.21 30.20
N ASN A 3 12.73 -9.14 30.85
CA ASN A 3 14.11 -9.50 30.55
C ASN A 3 14.29 -9.88 29.06
N HIS A 4 15.13 -9.17 28.34
CA HIS A 4 15.49 -9.40 26.93
C HIS A 4 16.39 -10.63 26.68
N SER A 5 16.50 -11.54 27.61
CA SER A 5 17.41 -12.71 27.55
C SER A 5 16.74 -14.05 27.81
N GLN A 6 15.58 -14.31 27.20
CA GLN A 6 15.21 -15.69 26.88
C GLN A 6 15.31 -15.85 25.37
N SER A 7 16.46 -16.32 24.90
CA SER A 7 16.56 -16.95 23.58
C SER A 7 15.60 -18.15 23.60
N THR A 8 14.38 -17.92 23.12
CA THR A 8 13.55 -19.04 22.67
C THR A 8 14.39 -19.75 21.63
N GLY A 9 14.75 -21.03 21.84
CA GLY A 9 15.62 -21.82 20.95
C GLY A 9 15.07 -22.06 19.53
N ALA A 10 14.19 -21.19 19.04
CA ALA A 10 13.67 -21.22 17.71
C ALA A 10 14.67 -20.58 16.74
N ASP A 11 15.27 -21.39 15.89
CA ASP A 11 16.11 -20.94 14.76
C ASP A 11 15.23 -20.36 13.64
N TYR A 12 15.01 -19.02 13.65
CA TYR A 12 14.19 -18.33 12.67
C TYR A 12 14.88 -18.24 11.31
N ASN A 13 14.12 -18.44 10.23
CA ASN A 13 14.63 -18.26 8.87
C ASN A 13 14.47 -16.80 8.41
N TYR A 14 15.52 -16.01 8.55
CA TYR A 14 15.53 -14.62 8.08
C TYR A 14 16.09 -14.43 6.67
N THR A 15 16.57 -15.46 6.00
CA THR A 15 17.15 -15.33 4.66
C THR A 15 16.14 -14.72 3.67
N ILE A 16 14.94 -15.30 3.58
CA ILE A 16 13.88 -14.81 2.69
C ILE A 16 13.37 -13.44 3.13
N VAL A 17 13.27 -13.21 4.44
CA VAL A 17 12.87 -11.93 5.00
C VAL A 17 13.84 -10.81 4.58
N ARG A 18 15.16 -11.08 4.66
CA ARG A 18 16.21 -10.14 4.20
C ARG A 18 16.08 -9.82 2.72
N GLN A 19 15.88 -10.84 1.90
CA GLN A 19 15.72 -10.68 0.45
C GLN A 19 14.53 -9.78 0.11
N PHE A 20 13.35 -10.06 0.66
CA PHE A 20 12.18 -9.23 0.46
C PHE A 20 12.34 -7.81 1.04
N ALA A 21 12.97 -7.66 2.20
CA ALA A 21 13.21 -6.34 2.80
C ALA A 21 14.11 -5.45 1.91
N LEU A 22 15.17 -6.02 1.33
CA LEU A 22 16.06 -5.29 0.43
C LEU A 22 15.40 -4.97 -0.92
N THR A 23 14.68 -5.94 -1.51
CA THR A 23 13.97 -5.72 -2.76
C THR A 23 12.79 -4.75 -2.61
N THR A 24 12.18 -4.65 -1.43
CA THR A 24 11.20 -3.60 -1.14
C THR A 24 11.80 -2.21 -1.33
N VAL A 25 12.98 -1.95 -0.80
CA VAL A 25 13.66 -0.65 -0.97
C VAL A 25 13.98 -0.40 -2.45
N LEU A 26 14.46 -1.41 -3.17
CA LEU A 26 14.75 -1.32 -4.61
C LEU A 26 13.49 -0.98 -5.41
N TRP A 27 12.42 -1.75 -5.24
CA TRP A 27 11.18 -1.53 -5.98
C TRP A 27 10.46 -0.24 -5.58
N GLY A 28 10.64 0.21 -4.34
CA GLY A 28 10.16 1.51 -3.91
C GLY A 28 10.81 2.64 -4.72
N ILE A 29 12.13 2.61 -4.89
CA ILE A 29 12.84 3.59 -5.72
C ILE A 29 12.38 3.50 -7.17
N VAL A 30 12.35 2.30 -7.75
CA VAL A 30 11.95 2.12 -9.16
C VAL A 30 10.51 2.61 -9.40
N GLY A 31 9.55 2.14 -8.60
CA GLY A 31 8.15 2.51 -8.76
C GLY A 31 7.89 4.00 -8.56
N MET A 32 8.52 4.61 -7.55
CA MET A 32 8.39 6.05 -7.30
C MET A 32 9.13 6.90 -8.33
N SER A 33 10.25 6.42 -8.91
CA SER A 33 10.91 7.09 -10.03
C SER A 33 10.02 7.16 -11.27
N VAL A 34 9.33 6.07 -11.60
CA VAL A 34 8.31 6.08 -12.68
C VAL A 34 7.19 7.06 -12.34
N GLY A 35 6.76 7.11 -11.06
CA GLY A 35 5.74 8.06 -10.61
C GLY A 35 6.15 9.52 -10.79
N VAL A 36 7.39 9.86 -10.44
CA VAL A 36 7.93 11.23 -10.65
C VAL A 36 8.02 11.53 -12.15
N LEU A 37 8.43 10.57 -12.98
CA LEU A 37 8.49 10.75 -14.44
C LEU A 37 7.11 11.03 -15.02
N ILE A 38 6.08 10.24 -14.67
CA ILE A 38 4.73 10.49 -15.20
C ILE A 38 4.12 11.80 -14.66
N ALA A 39 4.48 12.21 -13.44
CA ALA A 39 4.09 13.54 -12.94
C ALA A 39 4.77 14.67 -13.74
N ALA A 40 6.04 14.48 -14.12
CA ALA A 40 6.77 15.41 -15.00
C ALA A 40 6.17 15.47 -16.41
N GLN A 41 5.74 14.32 -16.96
CA GLN A 41 5.12 14.26 -18.31
C GLN A 41 3.81 15.07 -18.40
N LEU A 42 3.09 15.26 -17.31
CA LEU A 42 1.89 16.11 -17.28
C LEU A 42 2.23 17.61 -17.37
N ILE A 43 3.44 17.99 -16.98
CA ILE A 43 3.93 19.38 -17.03
C ILE A 43 4.69 19.61 -18.35
N TRP A 44 5.52 18.64 -18.72
CA TRP A 44 6.40 18.69 -19.90
C TRP A 44 6.08 17.49 -20.81
N PRO A 45 5.13 17.61 -21.74
CA PRO A 45 4.75 16.53 -22.65
C PRO A 45 5.90 15.98 -23.50
N GLN A 46 6.96 16.75 -23.71
CA GLN A 46 8.19 16.33 -24.40
C GLN A 46 8.86 15.13 -23.73
N LEU A 47 8.64 14.92 -22.43
CA LEU A 47 9.15 13.77 -21.71
C LEU A 47 8.44 12.44 -22.06
N ASN A 48 7.48 12.44 -23.00
CA ASN A 48 7.00 11.23 -23.66
C ASN A 48 7.97 10.72 -24.75
N PHE A 49 8.96 11.53 -25.14
CA PHE A 49 10.07 11.20 -26.06
C PHE A 49 9.60 10.68 -27.44
N ASP A 50 8.36 10.94 -27.84
CA ASP A 50 7.72 10.39 -29.05
C ASP A 50 7.89 8.87 -29.22
N THR A 51 8.00 8.17 -28.08
CA THR A 51 8.28 6.74 -28.01
C THR A 51 7.11 6.03 -27.34
N ALA A 52 6.42 5.14 -28.07
CA ALA A 52 5.17 4.52 -27.63
C ALA A 52 5.24 3.87 -26.24
N TRP A 53 6.34 3.19 -25.91
CA TRP A 53 6.51 2.49 -24.63
C TRP A 53 6.94 3.40 -23.47
N LEU A 54 7.25 4.68 -23.72
CA LEU A 54 7.55 5.70 -22.69
C LEU A 54 6.42 6.71 -22.48
N THR A 55 5.31 6.59 -23.21
CA THR A 55 4.18 7.50 -23.03
C THR A 55 3.55 7.38 -21.65
N TYR A 56 2.97 8.46 -21.18
CA TYR A 56 2.23 8.51 -19.90
C TYR A 56 1.23 7.35 -19.76
N SER A 57 0.47 7.05 -20.82
CA SER A 57 -0.53 5.97 -20.82
C SER A 57 0.03 4.57 -20.63
N ARG A 58 1.31 4.34 -21.00
CA ARG A 58 2.02 3.08 -20.79
C ARG A 58 2.72 3.03 -19.42
N LEU A 59 3.25 4.17 -18.98
CA LEU A 59 3.98 4.25 -17.71
C LEU A 59 3.04 4.35 -16.51
N ARG A 60 1.82 4.88 -16.65
CA ARG A 60 0.87 4.96 -15.53
C ARG A 60 0.51 3.58 -14.95
N PRO A 61 0.05 2.58 -15.71
CA PRO A 61 -0.19 1.24 -15.17
C PRO A 61 1.09 0.58 -14.66
N LEU A 62 2.25 0.82 -15.29
CA LEU A 62 3.54 0.36 -14.79
C LEU A 62 3.84 0.94 -13.40
N HIS A 63 3.66 2.26 -13.21
CA HIS A 63 3.83 2.90 -11.90
C HIS A 63 2.91 2.28 -10.85
N THR A 64 1.62 2.14 -11.15
CA THR A 64 0.62 1.60 -10.24
C THR A 64 0.98 0.18 -9.80
N ASN A 65 1.31 -0.69 -10.74
CA ASN A 65 1.73 -2.07 -10.45
C ASN A 65 3.05 -2.11 -9.66
N ALA A 66 4.02 -1.25 -10.00
CA ALA A 66 5.30 -1.19 -9.30
C ALA A 66 5.15 -0.78 -7.83
N VAL A 67 4.35 0.25 -7.52
CA VAL A 67 4.21 0.72 -6.13
C VAL A 67 3.29 -0.17 -5.30
N ILE A 68 2.24 -0.74 -5.88
CA ILE A 68 1.31 -1.62 -5.14
C ILE A 68 1.91 -3.02 -4.98
N PHE A 69 2.30 -3.65 -6.10
CA PHE A 69 2.64 -5.07 -6.10
C PHE A 69 4.16 -5.31 -5.97
N ALA A 70 5.03 -4.52 -6.61
CA ALA A 70 6.45 -4.73 -6.41
C ALA A 70 6.93 -4.18 -5.07
N PHE A 71 6.64 -2.92 -4.72
CA PHE A 71 7.03 -2.33 -3.44
C PHE A 71 6.15 -2.83 -2.29
N GLY A 72 4.84 -2.56 -2.34
CA GLY A 72 3.92 -2.83 -1.22
C GLY A 72 3.82 -4.30 -0.87
N THR A 73 3.65 -5.18 -1.88
CA THR A 73 3.55 -6.63 -1.61
C THR A 73 4.88 -7.22 -1.17
N SER A 74 6.04 -6.74 -1.66
CA SER A 74 7.34 -7.17 -1.12
C SER A 74 7.50 -6.79 0.36
N ALA A 75 7.02 -5.61 0.78
CA ALA A 75 6.98 -5.23 2.19
C ALA A 75 6.08 -6.17 3.01
N LEU A 76 4.92 -6.57 2.46
CA LEU A 76 4.02 -7.52 3.11
C LEU A 76 4.63 -8.92 3.22
N PHE A 77 5.32 -9.42 2.18
CA PHE A 77 6.05 -10.69 2.26
C PHE A 77 7.13 -10.65 3.34
N ALA A 78 7.96 -9.60 3.35
CA ALA A 78 9.01 -9.44 4.35
C ALA A 78 8.44 -9.45 5.77
N THR A 79 7.45 -8.61 6.00
CA THR A 79 6.91 -8.39 7.35
C THR A 79 6.03 -9.53 7.82
N SER A 80 5.18 -10.12 6.98
CA SER A 80 4.34 -11.25 7.36
C SER A 80 5.18 -12.49 7.67
N TYR A 81 6.21 -12.79 6.87
CA TYR A 81 7.15 -13.89 7.14
C TYR A 81 7.97 -13.68 8.40
N TYR A 82 8.31 -12.44 8.72
CA TYR A 82 8.96 -12.12 9.98
C TYR A 82 8.00 -12.27 11.17
N VAL A 83 6.84 -11.62 11.08
CA VAL A 83 5.88 -11.55 12.18
C VAL A 83 5.32 -12.92 12.53
N VAL A 84 4.96 -13.74 11.52
CA VAL A 84 4.39 -15.08 11.77
C VAL A 84 5.39 -15.98 12.51
N GLN A 85 6.69 -15.94 12.16
CA GLN A 85 7.71 -16.70 12.87
C GLN A 85 7.82 -16.25 14.33
N ARG A 86 7.86 -14.93 14.57
CA ARG A 86 8.05 -14.34 15.90
C ARG A 86 6.85 -14.55 16.81
N THR A 87 5.65 -14.41 16.30
CA THR A 87 4.41 -14.54 17.09
C THR A 87 3.99 -16.00 17.30
N CYS A 88 4.35 -16.88 16.38
CA CYS A 88 4.12 -18.32 16.49
C CYS A 88 5.30 -19.06 17.17
N GLN A 89 6.41 -18.37 17.45
CA GLN A 89 7.64 -18.93 18.05
C GLN A 89 8.12 -20.19 17.32
N THR A 90 8.08 -20.16 15.99
CA THR A 90 8.48 -21.31 15.16
C THR A 90 9.17 -20.83 13.89
N ARG A 91 10.00 -21.69 13.32
CA ARG A 91 10.67 -21.44 12.04
C ARG A 91 9.65 -21.43 10.90
N LEU A 92 9.95 -20.64 9.86
CA LEU A 92 9.14 -20.55 8.65
C LEU A 92 8.96 -21.92 8.00
N PHE A 93 7.72 -22.30 7.74
CA PHE A 93 7.36 -23.57 7.13
C PHE A 93 7.90 -23.65 5.69
N ALA A 94 8.32 -24.85 5.25
CA ALA A 94 8.77 -25.14 3.89
C ALA A 94 9.75 -24.11 3.29
N PRO A 95 11.00 -24.01 3.78
CA PRO A 95 11.97 -22.98 3.37
C PRO A 95 12.23 -22.92 1.86
N LYS A 96 12.20 -24.08 1.17
CA LYS A 96 12.35 -24.14 -0.29
C LYS A 96 11.17 -23.49 -1.02
N LEU A 97 9.96 -23.69 -0.51
CA LEU A 97 8.76 -23.06 -1.05
C LEU A 97 8.76 -21.55 -0.80
N ALA A 98 9.23 -21.11 0.38
CA ALA A 98 9.44 -19.69 0.67
C ALA A 98 10.47 -19.05 -0.27
N ALA A 99 11.55 -19.74 -0.62
CA ALA A 99 12.49 -19.29 -1.64
C ALA A 99 11.85 -19.20 -3.04
N PHE A 100 11.00 -20.17 -3.39
CA PHE A 100 10.23 -20.11 -4.62
C PHE A 100 9.30 -18.87 -4.67
N THR A 101 8.62 -18.53 -3.56
CA THR A 101 7.77 -17.33 -3.52
C THR A 101 8.58 -16.06 -3.78
N PHE A 102 9.82 -15.96 -3.29
CA PHE A 102 10.68 -14.83 -3.56
C PHE A 102 11.05 -14.71 -5.04
N TRP A 103 11.64 -15.75 -5.60
CA TRP A 103 12.13 -15.70 -6.99
C TRP A 103 10.98 -15.63 -8.00
N GLY A 104 9.88 -16.35 -7.75
CA GLY A 104 8.67 -16.30 -8.56
C GLY A 104 8.07 -14.89 -8.56
N TRP A 105 8.01 -14.22 -7.41
CA TRP A 105 7.53 -12.85 -7.32
C TRP A 105 8.43 -11.87 -8.08
N GLN A 106 9.77 -12.00 -7.98
CA GLN A 106 10.68 -11.17 -8.76
C GLN A 106 10.51 -11.40 -10.28
N ALA A 107 10.33 -12.65 -10.72
CA ALA A 107 10.08 -12.95 -12.12
C ALA A 107 8.77 -12.33 -12.63
N ILE A 108 7.70 -12.36 -11.83
CA ILE A 108 6.43 -11.69 -12.13
C ILE A 108 6.61 -10.19 -12.28
N ILE A 109 7.31 -9.54 -11.34
CA ILE A 109 7.58 -8.09 -11.40
C ILE A 109 8.33 -7.72 -12.70
N LEU A 110 9.37 -8.48 -13.05
CA LEU A 110 10.13 -8.24 -14.28
C LEU A 110 9.28 -8.46 -15.53
N SER A 111 8.42 -9.47 -15.54
CA SER A 111 7.48 -9.72 -16.63
C SER A 111 6.50 -8.55 -16.80
N ALA A 112 5.95 -8.03 -15.71
CA ALA A 112 5.08 -6.86 -15.72
C ALA A 112 5.83 -5.61 -16.22
N ALA A 113 7.08 -5.41 -15.77
CA ALA A 113 7.92 -4.28 -16.20
C ALA A 113 8.25 -4.28 -17.70
N ILE A 114 8.17 -5.43 -18.35
CA ILE A 114 8.36 -5.58 -19.80
C ILE A 114 7.02 -5.46 -20.54
N THR A 115 6.00 -6.19 -20.09
CA THR A 115 4.74 -6.34 -20.86
C THR A 115 3.90 -5.08 -20.83
N LEU A 116 3.83 -4.34 -19.71
CA LEU A 116 3.01 -3.14 -19.59
C LEU A 116 3.49 -2.00 -20.52
N PRO A 117 4.78 -1.63 -20.56
CA PRO A 117 5.27 -0.62 -21.53
C PRO A 117 5.07 -1.05 -22.99
N LEU A 118 5.21 -2.35 -23.30
CA LEU A 118 4.95 -2.88 -24.64
C LEU A 118 3.46 -2.89 -25.01
N GLY A 119 2.57 -2.70 -24.02
CA GLY A 119 1.14 -2.60 -24.21
C GLY A 119 0.37 -3.90 -24.21
N PHE A 120 1.00 -4.95 -23.71
CA PHE A 120 0.30 -6.20 -23.43
C PHE A 120 -0.45 -6.06 -22.10
N THR A 121 -1.72 -5.64 -22.20
CA THR A 121 -2.55 -5.33 -21.05
C THR A 121 -4.02 -5.70 -21.28
N SER A 122 -4.68 -6.16 -20.21
CA SER A 122 -6.13 -6.42 -20.22
C SER A 122 -6.95 -5.14 -20.16
N GLY A 123 -6.38 -4.01 -19.72
CA GLY A 123 -7.06 -2.74 -19.51
C GLY A 123 -7.87 -2.65 -18.20
N LYS A 124 -7.84 -3.66 -17.34
CA LYS A 124 -8.47 -3.64 -16.02
C LYS A 124 -7.58 -2.95 -14.99
N GLU A 125 -8.07 -1.91 -14.34
CA GLU A 125 -7.30 -1.16 -13.34
C GLU A 125 -6.89 -2.04 -12.14
N TYR A 126 -5.61 -2.00 -11.75
CA TYR A 126 -4.96 -2.88 -10.76
C TYR A 126 -4.89 -4.37 -11.14
N ALA A 127 -5.29 -4.73 -12.35
CA ALA A 127 -5.28 -6.07 -12.90
C ALA A 127 -4.97 -6.04 -14.41
N GLU A 128 -4.02 -5.20 -14.78
CA GLU A 128 -3.69 -4.91 -16.17
C GLU A 128 -2.93 -6.05 -16.86
N LEU A 129 -2.38 -7.02 -16.10
CA LEU A 129 -1.56 -8.08 -16.64
C LEU A 129 -2.39 -9.10 -17.46
N GLU A 130 -1.73 -9.75 -18.41
CA GLU A 130 -2.36 -10.78 -19.24
C GLU A 130 -2.29 -12.16 -18.58
N TRP A 131 -3.18 -13.04 -18.95
CA TRP A 131 -3.46 -14.34 -18.36
C TRP A 131 -2.26 -15.23 -18.01
N PRO A 132 -1.13 -15.29 -18.76
CA PRO A 132 0.00 -16.12 -18.35
C PRO A 132 0.66 -15.61 -17.07
N ILE A 133 0.72 -14.28 -16.89
CA ILE A 133 1.26 -13.68 -15.69
C ILE A 133 0.27 -13.83 -14.52
N ASP A 134 -1.04 -13.74 -14.77
CA ASP A 134 -2.07 -13.96 -13.75
C ASP A 134 -2.03 -15.39 -13.19
N ILE A 135 -1.78 -16.38 -14.05
CA ILE A 135 -1.54 -17.76 -13.60
C ILE A 135 -0.28 -17.86 -12.73
N ALA A 136 0.82 -17.21 -13.14
CA ALA A 136 2.05 -17.19 -12.36
C ALA A 136 1.84 -16.53 -10.99
N ILE A 137 1.10 -15.42 -10.93
CA ILE A 137 0.69 -14.77 -9.68
C ILE A 137 -0.09 -15.74 -8.80
N THR A 138 -1.09 -16.41 -9.35
CA THR A 138 -1.90 -17.39 -8.62
C THR A 138 -1.02 -18.49 -7.99
N VAL A 139 -0.10 -19.06 -8.77
CA VAL A 139 0.80 -20.13 -8.28
C VAL A 139 1.69 -19.63 -7.15
N VAL A 140 2.34 -18.49 -7.32
CA VAL A 140 3.21 -17.90 -6.27
C VAL A 140 2.40 -17.56 -5.04
N TRP A 141 1.18 -17.04 -5.20
CA TRP A 141 0.31 -16.64 -4.09
C TRP A 141 -0.18 -17.85 -3.27
N VAL A 142 -0.53 -18.94 -3.93
CA VAL A 142 -0.87 -20.22 -3.26
C VAL A 142 0.33 -20.76 -2.48
N CYS A 143 1.53 -20.71 -3.07
CA CYS A 143 2.76 -21.10 -2.36
C CYS A 143 3.01 -20.22 -1.13
N TYR A 144 2.79 -18.91 -1.24
CA TYR A 144 2.85 -17.98 -0.10
C TYR A 144 1.85 -18.35 1.01
N ALA A 145 0.59 -18.63 0.63
CA ALA A 145 -0.44 -19.06 1.57
C ALA A 145 -0.03 -20.34 2.30
N ILE A 146 0.48 -21.33 1.60
CA ILE A 146 0.96 -22.60 2.20
C ILE A 146 2.08 -22.34 3.21
N VAL A 147 3.05 -21.48 2.88
CA VAL A 147 4.15 -21.16 3.79
C VAL A 147 3.65 -20.43 5.03
N PHE A 148 2.79 -19.43 4.86
CA PHE A 148 2.26 -18.63 5.97
C PHE A 148 1.37 -19.47 6.90
N PHE A 149 0.36 -20.13 6.36
CA PHE A 149 -0.56 -20.94 7.17
C PHE A 149 0.10 -22.20 7.73
N GLY A 150 1.03 -22.81 6.97
CA GLY A 150 1.85 -23.91 7.48
C GLY A 150 2.69 -23.52 8.69
N THR A 151 3.18 -22.27 8.73
CA THR A 151 3.89 -21.71 9.91
C THR A 151 2.92 -21.55 11.09
N ILE A 152 1.69 -21.06 10.85
CA ILE A 152 0.66 -20.96 11.91
C ILE A 152 0.30 -22.34 12.47
N VAL A 153 0.14 -23.35 11.62
CA VAL A 153 -0.17 -24.72 12.06
C VAL A 153 0.95 -25.29 12.94
N LYS A 154 2.21 -24.94 12.65
CA LYS A 154 3.40 -25.37 13.42
C LYS A 154 3.69 -24.50 14.64
N ARG A 155 2.83 -23.54 14.98
CA ARG A 155 3.05 -22.65 16.13
C ARG A 155 3.22 -23.42 17.44
N THR A 156 4.05 -22.89 18.32
CA THR A 156 4.23 -23.38 19.69
C THR A 156 3.45 -22.56 20.71
N THR A 157 2.82 -21.47 20.28
CA THR A 157 1.95 -20.62 21.11
C THR A 157 0.51 -21.10 21.08
N SER A 158 -0.22 -20.93 22.19
CA SER A 158 -1.62 -21.37 22.29
C SER A 158 -2.60 -20.51 21.47
N HIS A 159 -2.29 -19.21 21.30
CA HIS A 159 -3.13 -18.25 20.59
C HIS A 159 -2.47 -17.76 19.30
N ILE A 160 -3.29 -17.25 18.39
CA ILE A 160 -2.84 -16.58 17.17
C ILE A 160 -2.99 -15.07 17.41
N TYR A 161 -1.88 -14.33 17.34
CA TYR A 161 -1.86 -12.88 17.54
C TYR A 161 -2.60 -12.14 16.42
N VAL A 162 -3.29 -11.06 16.76
CA VAL A 162 -4.18 -10.32 15.84
C VAL A 162 -3.51 -9.88 14.54
N ALA A 163 -2.22 -9.56 14.53
CA ALA A 163 -1.48 -9.25 13.30
C ALA A 163 -1.57 -10.39 12.28
N ASN A 164 -1.50 -11.65 12.73
CA ASN A 164 -1.63 -12.81 11.84
C ASN A 164 -3.06 -13.01 11.33
N TRP A 165 -4.07 -12.51 12.04
CA TRP A 165 -5.46 -12.53 11.53
C TRP A 165 -5.57 -11.62 10.30
N PHE A 166 -5.04 -10.40 10.41
CA PHE A 166 -5.02 -9.45 9.30
C PHE A 166 -4.21 -9.97 8.11
N PHE A 167 -3.02 -10.54 8.35
CA PHE A 167 -2.23 -11.17 7.28
C PHE A 167 -2.96 -12.37 6.65
N GLY A 168 -3.58 -13.23 7.45
CA GLY A 168 -4.34 -14.36 6.97
C GLY A 168 -5.54 -13.94 6.12
N ALA A 169 -6.29 -12.93 6.58
CA ALA A 169 -7.44 -12.40 5.84
C ALA A 169 -7.02 -11.82 4.48
N PHE A 170 -5.93 -11.01 4.45
CA PHE A 170 -5.44 -10.45 3.20
C PHE A 170 -4.97 -11.56 2.24
N ILE A 171 -4.25 -12.57 2.71
CA ILE A 171 -3.75 -13.67 1.87
C ILE A 171 -4.91 -14.42 1.19
N ILE A 172 -5.93 -14.79 1.97
CA ILE A 172 -7.08 -15.55 1.45
C ILE A 172 -7.90 -14.68 0.49
N THR A 173 -8.24 -13.46 0.91
CA THR A 173 -9.14 -12.61 0.14
C THR A 173 -8.51 -12.18 -1.18
N VAL A 174 -7.22 -11.79 -1.18
CA VAL A 174 -6.53 -11.40 -2.42
C VAL A 174 -6.42 -12.57 -3.40
N ALA A 175 -6.24 -13.82 -2.92
CA ALA A 175 -6.28 -14.99 -3.79
C ALA A 175 -7.63 -15.12 -4.50
N VAL A 176 -8.73 -15.02 -3.76
CA VAL A 176 -10.09 -15.12 -4.33
C VAL A 176 -10.38 -13.97 -5.30
N LEU A 177 -10.04 -12.73 -4.89
CA LEU A 177 -10.22 -11.54 -5.72
C LEU A 177 -9.47 -11.65 -7.05
N HIS A 178 -8.19 -12.03 -6.98
CA HIS A 178 -7.35 -12.16 -8.16
C HIS A 178 -7.88 -13.25 -9.11
N ILE A 179 -8.16 -14.45 -8.61
CA ILE A 179 -8.66 -15.55 -9.44
C ILE A 179 -9.96 -15.16 -10.12
N VAL A 180 -10.93 -14.63 -9.38
CA VAL A 180 -12.25 -14.28 -9.93
C VAL A 180 -12.14 -13.16 -10.97
N ASN A 181 -11.40 -12.08 -10.66
CA ASN A 181 -11.32 -10.95 -11.59
C ASN A 181 -10.47 -11.23 -12.84
N SER A 182 -9.47 -12.11 -12.74
CA SER A 182 -8.59 -12.47 -13.86
C SER A 182 -9.13 -13.63 -14.71
N MET A 183 -10.37 -14.11 -14.47
CA MET A 183 -10.99 -15.11 -15.33
C MET A 183 -11.18 -14.56 -16.73
N ALA A 184 -10.51 -15.17 -17.70
CA ALA A 184 -10.45 -14.70 -19.07
C ALA A 184 -10.46 -15.85 -20.08
N VAL A 185 -10.86 -15.55 -21.31
CA VAL A 185 -10.76 -16.45 -22.46
C VAL A 185 -9.51 -16.06 -23.27
N PRO A 186 -8.44 -16.88 -23.24
CA PRO A 186 -7.24 -16.61 -24.02
C PRO A 186 -7.48 -16.66 -25.52
N VAL A 187 -6.89 -15.71 -26.23
CA VAL A 187 -6.89 -15.66 -27.71
C VAL A 187 -5.47 -15.85 -28.24
N SER A 188 -4.48 -15.33 -27.53
CA SER A 188 -3.05 -15.53 -27.78
C SER A 188 -2.29 -15.49 -26.44
N LEU A 189 -0.98 -15.68 -26.47
CA LEU A 189 -0.15 -15.54 -25.26
C LEU A 189 -0.15 -14.13 -24.67
N THR A 190 -0.45 -13.14 -25.46
CA THR A 190 -0.39 -11.73 -25.09
C THR A 190 -1.76 -11.03 -25.16
N LYS A 191 -2.85 -11.79 -25.35
CA LYS A 191 -4.20 -11.25 -25.43
C LYS A 191 -5.23 -12.24 -24.92
N SER A 192 -6.10 -11.74 -24.07
CA SER A 192 -7.31 -12.41 -23.60
C SER A 192 -8.49 -11.44 -23.52
N TYR A 193 -9.68 -11.97 -23.34
CA TYR A 193 -10.89 -11.21 -23.08
C TYR A 193 -11.52 -11.67 -21.77
N SER A 194 -12.12 -10.75 -21.03
CA SER A 194 -12.82 -11.07 -19.79
C SER A 194 -13.89 -12.13 -20.02
N MET A 195 -14.05 -13.04 -19.07
CA MET A 195 -15.15 -14.01 -19.03
C MET A 195 -16.51 -13.32 -18.77
N TYR A 196 -16.48 -12.14 -18.21
CA TYR A 196 -17.65 -11.34 -17.88
C TYR A 196 -17.90 -10.29 -18.97
N SER A 197 -19.12 -9.79 -19.06
CA SER A 197 -19.50 -8.79 -20.08
C SER A 197 -20.29 -7.64 -19.48
N GLY A 198 -20.20 -6.47 -20.12
CA GLY A 198 -20.98 -5.28 -19.80
C GLY A 198 -20.88 -4.82 -18.35
N ALA A 199 -22.00 -4.48 -17.74
CA ALA A 199 -22.07 -3.99 -16.36
C ALA A 199 -21.58 -5.04 -15.33
N VAL A 200 -21.70 -6.33 -15.63
CA VAL A 200 -21.20 -7.42 -14.76
C VAL A 200 -19.67 -7.41 -14.73
N ASP A 201 -19.00 -7.20 -15.88
CA ASP A 201 -17.54 -7.09 -15.92
C ASP A 201 -17.05 -5.89 -15.10
N ALA A 202 -17.69 -4.75 -15.23
CA ALA A 202 -17.38 -3.56 -14.42
C ALA A 202 -17.59 -3.82 -12.92
N MET A 203 -18.66 -4.54 -12.54
CA MET A 203 -18.95 -4.87 -11.15
C MET A 203 -17.91 -5.83 -10.57
N VAL A 204 -17.52 -6.88 -11.30
CA VAL A 204 -16.46 -7.82 -10.88
C VAL A 204 -15.12 -7.11 -10.77
N GLN A 205 -14.80 -6.26 -11.74
CA GLN A 205 -13.56 -5.49 -11.75
C GLN A 205 -13.48 -4.54 -10.54
N TRP A 206 -14.58 -3.86 -10.17
CA TRP A 206 -14.54 -2.95 -9.02
C TRP A 206 -14.83 -3.65 -7.68
N TRP A 207 -15.45 -4.81 -7.67
CA TRP A 207 -15.38 -5.70 -6.52
C TRP A 207 -13.92 -6.08 -6.23
N TYR A 208 -13.13 -6.43 -7.25
CA TYR A 208 -11.69 -6.64 -7.12
C TYR A 208 -10.96 -5.34 -6.75
N GLY A 209 -11.12 -4.26 -7.52
CA GLY A 209 -10.34 -3.04 -7.37
C GLY A 209 -10.50 -2.40 -5.99
N HIS A 210 -11.74 -2.29 -5.49
CA HIS A 210 -12.00 -1.78 -4.14
C HIS A 210 -11.44 -2.73 -3.06
N ASN A 211 -11.66 -4.03 -3.21
CA ASN A 211 -11.19 -4.99 -2.23
C ASN A 211 -9.68 -5.23 -2.30
N ALA A 212 -9.01 -4.96 -3.41
CA ALA A 212 -7.54 -4.89 -3.47
C ALA A 212 -7.02 -3.78 -2.54
N VAL A 213 -7.63 -2.59 -2.55
CA VAL A 213 -7.24 -1.55 -1.58
C VAL A 213 -7.69 -1.90 -0.15
N GLY A 214 -8.82 -2.58 0.02
CA GLY A 214 -9.34 -3.00 1.32
C GLY A 214 -8.56 -4.13 1.98
N PHE A 215 -8.17 -5.15 1.24
CA PHE A 215 -7.50 -6.32 1.80
C PHE A 215 -5.98 -6.30 1.60
N LEU A 216 -5.46 -5.91 0.45
CA LEU A 216 -4.01 -5.81 0.28
C LEU A 216 -3.49 -4.53 0.93
N LEU A 217 -3.97 -3.35 0.52
CA LEU A 217 -3.42 -2.07 0.99
C LEU A 217 -3.94 -1.64 2.38
N THR A 218 -5.00 -2.25 2.91
CA THR A 218 -5.48 -1.94 4.26
C THR A 218 -5.25 -3.11 5.21
N ALA A 219 -5.91 -4.25 5.05
CA ALA A 219 -5.80 -5.36 6.01
C ALA A 219 -4.36 -5.88 6.16
N GLY A 220 -3.62 -6.08 5.05
CA GLY A 220 -2.23 -6.50 5.09
C GLY A 220 -1.35 -5.55 5.91
N PHE A 221 -1.49 -4.25 5.67
CA PHE A 221 -0.69 -3.22 6.38
C PHE A 221 -1.16 -2.97 7.82
N LEU A 222 -2.42 -3.27 8.15
CA LEU A 222 -2.87 -3.32 9.54
C LEU A 222 -2.19 -4.47 10.31
N GLY A 223 -1.90 -5.58 9.66
CA GLY A 223 -1.04 -6.62 10.24
C GLY A 223 0.34 -6.09 10.64
N MET A 224 0.95 -5.23 9.79
CA MET A 224 2.19 -4.53 10.14
C MET A 224 1.99 -3.57 11.33
N MET A 225 0.97 -2.75 11.29
CA MET A 225 0.65 -1.80 12.35
C MET A 225 0.53 -2.48 13.72
N TYR A 226 -0.27 -3.54 13.82
CA TYR A 226 -0.48 -4.26 15.08
C TYR A 226 0.78 -4.94 15.63
N TYR A 227 1.82 -5.11 14.83
CA TYR A 227 3.10 -5.62 15.29
C TYR A 227 4.13 -4.51 15.54
N PHE A 228 4.39 -3.66 14.56
CA PHE A 228 5.52 -2.73 14.61
C PHE A 228 5.27 -1.51 15.50
N VAL A 229 4.03 -0.98 15.55
CA VAL A 229 3.71 0.15 16.44
C VAL A 229 3.92 -0.22 17.92
N PRO A 230 3.35 -1.32 18.43
CA PRO A 230 3.61 -1.75 19.81
C PRO A 230 5.09 -2.04 20.10
N LYS A 231 5.80 -2.65 19.14
CA LYS A 231 7.22 -2.97 19.30
C LYS A 231 8.08 -1.72 19.36
N GLN A 232 7.89 -0.76 18.47
CA GLN A 232 8.67 0.48 18.45
C GLN A 232 8.34 1.38 19.65
N ALA A 233 7.06 1.45 20.03
CA ALA A 233 6.64 2.20 21.21
C ALA A 233 7.09 1.57 22.53
N GLY A 234 7.43 0.26 22.53
CA GLY A 234 7.69 -0.50 23.75
C GLY A 234 6.47 -0.62 24.64
N ARG A 235 5.27 -0.69 24.06
CA ARG A 235 3.98 -0.73 24.75
C ARG A 235 3.12 -1.86 24.18
N PRO A 236 2.24 -2.49 24.98
CA PRO A 236 1.22 -3.39 24.43
C PRO A 236 0.22 -2.60 23.60
N VAL A 237 -0.49 -3.27 22.69
CA VAL A 237 -1.66 -2.69 21.98
C VAL A 237 -2.62 -2.11 23.02
N TYR A 238 -3.09 -0.89 22.79
CA TYR A 238 -3.96 -0.15 23.73
C TYR A 238 -5.18 -0.97 24.15
N SER A 239 -5.90 -1.53 23.19
CA SER A 239 -7.05 -2.40 23.45
C SER A 239 -7.06 -3.61 22.52
N TYR A 240 -6.77 -4.79 23.06
CA TYR A 240 -6.87 -6.02 22.29
C TYR A 240 -8.32 -6.36 21.92
N ARG A 241 -9.30 -6.02 22.78
CA ARG A 241 -10.73 -6.17 22.46
C ARG A 241 -11.13 -5.30 21.26
N LEU A 242 -10.68 -4.05 21.23
CA LEU A 242 -10.90 -3.16 20.08
C LEU A 242 -10.27 -3.71 18.81
N SER A 243 -9.09 -4.36 18.87
CA SER A 243 -8.49 -5.00 17.70
C SER A 243 -9.33 -6.15 17.14
N ILE A 244 -10.02 -6.90 18.00
CA ILE A 244 -10.94 -7.97 17.58
C ILE A 244 -12.16 -7.37 16.86
N VAL A 245 -12.78 -6.34 17.45
CA VAL A 245 -13.92 -5.64 16.84
C VAL A 245 -13.52 -5.01 15.50
N HIS A 246 -12.37 -4.33 15.48
CA HIS A 246 -11.81 -3.74 14.25
C HIS A 246 -11.66 -4.80 13.16
N PHE A 247 -11.05 -5.95 13.46
CA PHE A 247 -10.83 -7.01 12.49
C PHE A 247 -12.14 -7.50 11.88
N TRP A 248 -13.06 -8.00 12.70
CA TRP A 248 -14.29 -8.60 12.21
C TRP A 248 -15.20 -7.61 11.50
N ALA A 249 -15.36 -6.41 12.04
CA ALA A 249 -16.19 -5.38 11.42
C ALA A 249 -15.61 -4.92 10.08
N LEU A 250 -14.27 -4.71 10.01
CA LEU A 250 -13.60 -4.31 8.78
C LEU A 250 -13.78 -5.36 7.68
N ILE A 251 -13.42 -6.63 7.97
CA ILE A 251 -13.49 -7.72 7.00
C ILE A 251 -14.92 -7.94 6.50
N ALA A 252 -15.90 -7.94 7.38
CA ALA A 252 -17.30 -8.18 7.02
C ALA A 252 -17.90 -7.08 6.14
N LEU A 253 -17.51 -5.82 6.34
CA LEU A 253 -18.09 -4.67 5.65
C LEU A 253 -17.37 -4.35 4.34
N TYR A 254 -16.05 -4.52 4.28
CA TYR A 254 -15.24 -4.10 3.14
C TYR A 254 -15.66 -4.75 1.83
N ILE A 255 -16.00 -6.02 1.88
CA ILE A 255 -16.31 -6.84 0.69
C ILE A 255 -17.51 -6.32 -0.12
N TRP A 256 -18.39 -5.52 0.49
CA TRP A 256 -19.61 -5.00 -0.12
C TRP A 256 -19.46 -3.58 -0.67
N ALA A 257 -18.39 -2.88 -0.38
CA ALA A 257 -18.26 -1.45 -0.67
C ALA A 257 -17.92 -1.13 -2.14
N GLY A 258 -17.41 -2.10 -2.92
CA GLY A 258 -16.94 -1.91 -4.29
C GLY A 258 -17.87 -1.16 -5.25
N PRO A 259 -19.20 -1.39 -5.25
CA PRO A 259 -20.11 -0.70 -6.17
C PRO A 259 -20.14 0.83 -6.04
N HIS A 260 -19.58 1.42 -4.99
CA HIS A 260 -19.46 2.88 -4.90
C HIS A 260 -18.55 3.49 -5.99
N HIS A 261 -17.69 2.71 -6.63
CA HIS A 261 -16.92 3.14 -7.80
C HIS A 261 -17.75 3.26 -9.07
N LEU A 262 -18.99 2.76 -9.07
CA LEU A 262 -19.86 2.65 -10.22
C LEU A 262 -21.15 3.46 -10.05
N HIS A 263 -21.11 4.55 -9.27
CA HIS A 263 -22.22 5.50 -9.21
C HIS A 263 -22.50 6.09 -10.59
N TYR A 264 -23.78 6.32 -10.88
CA TYR A 264 -24.26 6.88 -12.15
C TYR A 264 -23.95 6.04 -13.39
N THR A 265 -23.72 4.74 -13.22
CA THR A 265 -23.52 3.77 -14.30
C THR A 265 -24.79 2.95 -14.57
N ALA A 266 -24.70 2.00 -15.50
CA ALA A 266 -25.79 1.08 -15.84
C ALA A 266 -26.09 0.01 -14.76
N LEU A 267 -25.36 -0.01 -13.65
CA LEU A 267 -25.67 -0.90 -12.53
C LEU A 267 -26.99 -0.50 -11.85
N PRO A 268 -27.78 -1.47 -11.34
CA PRO A 268 -28.99 -1.17 -10.57
C PRO A 268 -28.70 -0.19 -9.42
N ASP A 269 -29.61 0.75 -9.16
CA ASP A 269 -29.39 1.79 -8.15
C ASP A 269 -29.22 1.23 -6.73
N TRP A 270 -29.93 0.14 -6.41
CA TRP A 270 -29.79 -0.50 -5.12
C TRP A 270 -28.35 -1.03 -4.86
N THR A 271 -27.67 -1.50 -5.90
CA THR A 271 -26.27 -1.97 -5.81
C THR A 271 -25.33 -0.80 -5.51
N GLN A 272 -25.55 0.32 -6.20
CA GLN A 272 -24.79 1.56 -5.97
C GLN A 272 -25.01 2.09 -4.55
N SER A 273 -26.26 2.09 -4.09
CA SER A 273 -26.64 2.51 -2.73
C SER A 273 -26.09 1.57 -1.67
N LEU A 274 -26.02 0.26 -1.92
CA LEU A 274 -25.38 -0.71 -1.02
C LEU A 274 -23.89 -0.38 -0.87
N GLY A 275 -23.17 -0.13 -1.98
CA GLY A 275 -21.76 0.27 -1.95
C GLY A 275 -21.54 1.54 -1.13
N MET A 276 -22.39 2.55 -1.28
CA MET A 276 -22.34 3.79 -0.51
C MET A 276 -22.55 3.52 1.00
N VAL A 277 -23.60 2.81 1.37
CA VAL A 277 -23.94 2.55 2.78
C VAL A 277 -22.84 1.74 3.49
N MET A 278 -22.35 0.68 2.83
CA MET A 278 -21.28 -0.14 3.40
C MET A 278 -19.97 0.65 3.54
N SER A 279 -19.68 1.56 2.61
CA SER A 279 -18.53 2.47 2.73
C SER A 279 -18.67 3.44 3.90
N LEU A 280 -19.85 3.99 4.14
CA LEU A 280 -20.09 4.88 5.28
C LEU A 280 -19.94 4.14 6.62
N ILE A 281 -20.42 2.91 6.71
CA ILE A 281 -20.30 2.10 7.94
C ILE A 281 -18.84 1.74 8.20
N LEU A 282 -18.00 1.56 7.17
CA LEU A 282 -16.56 1.28 7.30
C LEU A 282 -15.78 2.37 8.05
N PHE A 283 -16.30 3.58 8.12
CA PHE A 283 -15.70 4.66 8.91
C PHE A 283 -15.49 4.24 10.38
N ALA A 284 -16.47 3.59 10.99
CA ALA A 284 -16.40 3.20 12.40
C ALA A 284 -15.27 2.21 12.72
N PRO A 285 -15.13 1.03 12.04
CA PRO A 285 -14.02 0.13 12.31
C PRO A 285 -12.67 0.71 11.93
N SER A 286 -12.56 1.45 10.83
CA SER A 286 -11.30 2.04 10.38
C SER A 286 -10.75 3.04 11.39
N TRP A 287 -11.59 3.93 11.90
CA TRP A 287 -11.20 4.89 12.94
C TRP A 287 -10.96 4.21 14.28
N GLY A 288 -11.73 3.15 14.59
CA GLY A 288 -11.45 2.31 15.75
C GLY A 288 -10.02 1.73 15.71
N GLY A 289 -9.57 1.26 14.53
CA GLY A 289 -8.21 0.79 14.32
C GLY A 289 -7.17 1.89 14.43
N MET A 290 -7.41 3.06 13.82
CA MET A 290 -6.53 4.22 13.94
C MET A 290 -6.37 4.65 15.40
N ILE A 291 -7.47 4.83 16.12
CA ILE A 291 -7.46 5.21 17.54
C ILE A 291 -6.69 4.18 18.36
N ASN A 292 -6.93 2.89 18.15
CA ASN A 292 -6.23 1.82 18.86
C ASN A 292 -4.71 1.88 18.63
N GLY A 293 -4.29 2.11 17.39
CA GLY A 293 -2.87 2.27 17.04
C GLY A 293 -2.24 3.50 17.67
N ILE A 294 -2.88 4.66 17.57
CA ILE A 294 -2.37 5.93 18.13
C ILE A 294 -2.34 5.85 19.67
N MET A 295 -3.39 5.35 20.31
CA MET A 295 -3.47 5.23 21.76
C MET A 295 -2.50 4.16 22.33
N THR A 296 -1.94 3.31 21.50
CA THR A 296 -0.82 2.43 21.88
C THR A 296 0.39 3.22 22.39
N LEU A 297 0.52 4.51 22.02
CA LEU A 297 1.54 5.41 22.55
C LEU A 297 1.19 6.01 23.93
N SER A 298 0.04 5.68 24.52
CA SER A 298 -0.31 6.17 25.85
C SER A 298 0.79 5.85 26.87
N GLY A 299 1.35 6.90 27.48
CA GLY A 299 2.53 6.82 28.36
C GLY A 299 3.89 6.75 27.62
N ALA A 300 3.92 6.86 26.28
CA ALA A 300 5.16 6.84 25.49
C ALA A 300 5.23 8.00 24.46
N TRP A 301 4.38 9.01 24.56
CA TRP A 301 4.32 10.15 23.62
C TRP A 301 5.65 10.92 23.50
N HIS A 302 6.43 10.99 24.59
CA HIS A 302 7.74 11.63 24.62
C HIS A 302 8.73 11.04 23.62
N LYS A 303 8.60 9.72 23.28
CA LYS A 303 9.46 9.04 22.30
C LYS A 303 9.36 9.63 20.89
N LEU A 304 8.23 10.25 20.53
CA LEU A 304 8.08 10.91 19.23
C LEU A 304 9.10 12.05 19.04
N ARG A 305 9.65 12.62 20.10
CA ARG A 305 10.66 13.70 20.00
C ARG A 305 12.02 13.19 19.56
N THR A 306 12.35 11.93 19.84
CA THR A 306 13.69 11.38 19.63
C THR A 306 13.74 10.19 18.66
N ASP A 307 12.61 9.52 18.42
CA ASP A 307 12.53 8.32 17.59
C ASP A 307 11.84 8.61 16.23
N PRO A 308 12.63 8.79 15.16
CA PRO A 308 12.06 9.04 13.84
C PRO A 308 11.37 7.82 13.23
N VAL A 309 11.71 6.60 13.63
CA VAL A 309 11.03 5.38 13.18
C VAL A 309 9.60 5.36 13.72
N LEU A 310 9.44 5.70 15.00
CA LEU A 310 8.11 5.82 15.61
C LEU A 310 7.27 6.92 14.95
N ARG A 311 7.90 8.04 14.51
CA ARG A 311 7.22 9.10 13.76
C ARG A 311 6.64 8.59 12.45
N PHE A 312 7.39 7.80 11.67
CA PHE A 312 6.87 7.16 10.45
C PHE A 312 5.62 6.33 10.74
N LEU A 313 5.66 5.51 11.78
CA LEU A 313 4.54 4.63 12.15
C LEU A 313 3.30 5.42 12.63
N VAL A 314 3.49 6.49 13.39
CA VAL A 314 2.37 7.29 13.91
C VAL A 314 1.77 8.19 12.82
N VAL A 315 2.59 8.81 12.00
CA VAL A 315 2.12 9.62 10.87
C VAL A 315 1.37 8.74 9.87
N SER A 316 1.84 7.50 9.64
CA SER A 316 1.10 6.56 8.79
C SER A 316 -0.31 6.27 9.33
N LEU A 317 -0.49 6.14 10.64
CA LEU A 317 -1.81 5.97 11.26
C LEU A 317 -2.71 7.20 11.08
N SER A 318 -2.14 8.41 11.13
CA SER A 318 -2.88 9.63 10.88
C SER A 318 -3.38 9.69 9.43
N PHE A 319 -2.55 9.31 8.48
CA PHE A 319 -2.95 9.20 7.07
C PHE A 319 -3.94 8.05 6.83
N TYR A 320 -3.82 6.93 7.56
CA TYR A 320 -4.83 5.87 7.54
C TYR A 320 -6.20 6.40 7.97
N GLY A 321 -6.27 7.12 9.07
CA GLY A 321 -7.51 7.74 9.54
C GLY A 321 -8.06 8.77 8.56
N MET A 322 -7.19 9.59 7.95
CA MET A 322 -7.59 10.59 6.98
C MET A 322 -8.14 9.97 5.69
N SER A 323 -7.42 9.01 5.10
CA SER A 323 -7.85 8.34 3.87
C SER A 323 -9.12 7.52 4.06
N THR A 324 -9.30 6.90 5.23
CA THR A 324 -10.52 6.14 5.57
C THR A 324 -11.68 7.01 6.08
N PHE A 325 -11.48 8.30 6.27
CA PHE A 325 -12.53 9.31 6.35
C PHE A 325 -12.94 9.78 4.94
N GLU A 326 -11.96 10.10 4.13
CA GLU A 326 -12.14 10.66 2.79
C GLU A 326 -12.84 9.66 1.84
N GLY A 327 -12.45 8.37 1.88
CA GLY A 327 -13.05 7.31 1.06
C GLY A 327 -14.56 7.18 1.25
N PRO A 328 -15.06 6.98 2.47
CA PRO A 328 -16.50 6.98 2.76
C PRO A 328 -17.22 8.28 2.36
N MET A 329 -16.59 9.43 2.57
CA MET A 329 -17.15 10.72 2.14
C MET A 329 -17.30 10.77 0.60
N MET A 330 -16.30 10.35 -0.15
CA MET A 330 -16.33 10.30 -1.61
C MET A 330 -17.29 9.23 -2.16
N ALA A 331 -17.66 8.23 -1.34
CA ALA A 331 -18.67 7.25 -1.68
C ALA A 331 -20.11 7.79 -1.63
N ILE A 332 -20.34 8.92 -0.97
CA ILE A 332 -21.66 9.60 -0.98
C ILE A 332 -21.95 10.07 -2.39
N LYS A 333 -23.13 9.68 -2.96
CA LYS A 333 -23.46 9.95 -4.37
C LYS A 333 -23.24 11.42 -4.77
N THR A 334 -23.70 12.37 -3.95
CA THR A 334 -23.56 13.81 -4.25
C THR A 334 -22.11 14.29 -4.23
N VAL A 335 -21.27 13.78 -3.32
CA VAL A 335 -19.83 14.06 -3.28
C VAL A 335 -19.13 13.37 -4.44
N ASN A 336 -19.50 12.12 -4.72
CA ASN A 336 -18.96 11.34 -5.84
C ASN A 336 -19.21 12.03 -7.19
N ALA A 337 -20.39 12.63 -7.39
CA ALA A 337 -20.70 13.39 -8.59
C ALA A 337 -19.73 14.58 -8.82
N LEU A 338 -19.11 15.11 -7.76
CA LEU A 338 -18.10 16.16 -7.87
C LEU A 338 -16.67 15.59 -8.03
N SER A 339 -16.36 14.52 -7.31
CA SER A 339 -15.00 14.01 -7.18
C SER A 339 -14.60 12.98 -8.22
N HIS A 340 -15.57 12.26 -8.80
CA HIS A 340 -15.30 11.12 -9.68
C HIS A 340 -14.53 11.57 -10.95
N TYR A 341 -13.46 10.85 -11.28
CA TYR A 341 -12.51 11.13 -12.35
C TYR A 341 -11.67 12.41 -12.22
N THR A 342 -11.82 13.17 -11.15
CA THR A 342 -11.00 14.36 -10.90
C THR A 342 -9.68 14.00 -10.20
N ASP A 343 -8.76 14.98 -10.11
CA ASP A 343 -7.51 14.88 -9.34
C ASP A 343 -7.74 14.65 -7.85
N TRP A 344 -8.95 14.91 -7.33
CA TRP A 344 -9.29 14.57 -5.96
C TRP A 344 -9.16 13.08 -5.69
N THR A 345 -9.58 12.22 -6.63
CA THR A 345 -9.38 10.77 -6.52
C THR A 345 -7.90 10.41 -6.48
N VAL A 346 -7.06 11.11 -7.23
CA VAL A 346 -5.60 10.94 -7.19
C VAL A 346 -5.01 11.36 -5.85
N GLY A 347 -5.48 12.49 -5.28
CA GLY A 347 -5.13 12.92 -3.93
C GLY A 347 -5.48 11.89 -2.87
N HIS A 348 -6.72 11.36 -2.92
CA HIS A 348 -7.20 10.31 -2.03
C HIS A 348 -6.33 9.05 -2.09
N VAL A 349 -6.07 8.53 -3.29
CA VAL A 349 -5.22 7.34 -3.46
C VAL A 349 -3.82 7.56 -2.91
N HIS A 350 -3.22 8.74 -3.09
CA HIS A 350 -1.86 9.02 -2.59
C HIS A 350 -1.83 9.32 -1.10
N SER A 351 -2.92 9.81 -0.48
CA SER A 351 -3.03 9.87 0.97
C SER A 351 -2.97 8.46 1.58
N GLY A 352 -3.62 7.49 0.95
CA GLY A 352 -3.52 6.08 1.31
C GLY A 352 -2.18 5.44 0.92
N ALA A 353 -1.73 5.60 -0.33
CA ALA A 353 -0.55 4.89 -0.84
C ALA A 353 0.77 5.46 -0.30
N LEU A 354 0.96 6.77 -0.28
CA LEU A 354 2.17 7.39 0.28
C LEU A 354 2.05 7.56 1.79
N GLY A 355 0.94 8.17 2.24
CA GLY A 355 0.76 8.53 3.65
C GLY A 355 0.58 7.31 4.57
N TRP A 356 -0.22 6.33 4.17
CA TRP A 356 -0.44 5.12 4.96
C TRP A 356 0.52 4.00 4.56
N VAL A 357 0.39 3.45 3.36
CA VAL A 357 1.08 2.23 2.93
C VAL A 357 2.60 2.40 2.90
N ALA A 358 3.11 3.45 2.25
CA ALA A 358 4.55 3.64 2.15
C ALA A 358 5.16 4.02 3.50
N MET A 359 4.53 4.92 4.28
CA MET A 359 5.08 5.33 5.57
C MET A 359 5.13 4.18 6.59
N VAL A 360 4.09 3.33 6.67
CA VAL A 360 4.12 2.17 7.57
C VAL A 360 5.15 1.13 7.11
N SER A 361 5.31 0.95 5.79
CA SER A 361 6.34 0.07 5.22
C SER A 361 7.74 0.56 5.56
N ILE A 362 8.03 1.82 5.32
CA ILE A 362 9.31 2.46 5.60
C ILE A 362 9.64 2.38 7.10
N GLY A 363 8.69 2.74 7.97
CA GLY A 363 8.85 2.65 9.42
C GLY A 363 9.12 1.22 9.89
N SER A 364 8.37 0.25 9.35
CA SER A 364 8.57 -1.16 9.67
C SER A 364 9.92 -1.69 9.19
N LEU A 365 10.38 -1.29 7.99
CA LEU A 365 11.70 -1.67 7.48
C LEU A 365 12.85 -1.02 8.27
N TYR A 366 12.72 0.23 8.69
CA TYR A 366 13.70 0.88 9.55
C TYR A 366 13.81 0.20 10.94
N HIS A 367 12.72 -0.34 11.44
CA HIS A 367 12.74 -1.20 12.63
C HIS A 367 13.39 -2.56 12.33
N LEU A 368 13.06 -3.17 11.20
CA LEU A 368 13.36 -4.55 10.90
C LEU A 368 14.80 -4.77 10.41
N ILE A 369 15.33 -3.89 9.55
CA ILE A 369 16.64 -4.04 8.92
C ILE A 369 17.77 -4.18 9.93
N PRO A 370 17.90 -3.35 10.98
CA PRO A 370 18.91 -3.57 11.99
C PRO A 370 18.82 -4.96 12.61
N VAL A 371 17.63 -5.41 12.98
CA VAL A 371 17.40 -6.73 13.57
C VAL A 371 17.83 -7.87 12.64
N LEU A 372 17.49 -7.76 11.36
CA LEU A 372 17.83 -8.77 10.35
C LEU A 372 19.33 -8.89 10.10
N PHE A 373 20.09 -7.81 10.25
CA PHE A 373 21.52 -7.76 9.99
C PHE A 373 22.38 -7.69 11.26
N ASN A 374 21.79 -8.04 12.42
CA ASN A 374 22.45 -8.07 13.74
C ASN A 374 23.08 -6.72 14.09
N GLN A 375 22.33 -5.65 13.94
CA GLN A 375 22.67 -4.30 14.35
C GLN A 375 21.66 -3.81 15.40
N GLY A 376 22.06 -2.95 16.30
CA GLY A 376 21.17 -2.32 17.28
C GLY A 376 20.39 -1.13 16.72
N ARG A 377 20.87 -0.51 15.62
CA ARG A 377 20.23 0.65 14.97
C ARG A 377 20.61 0.75 13.50
N MET A 378 19.93 1.62 12.78
CA MET A 378 20.37 2.05 11.45
C MET A 378 21.72 2.80 11.50
N TYR A 379 22.48 2.78 10.43
CA TYR A 379 23.76 3.48 10.32
C TYR A 379 23.66 4.94 10.78
N SER A 380 22.62 5.65 10.37
CA SER A 380 22.38 7.04 10.79
C SER A 380 20.91 7.28 11.12
N THR A 381 20.62 7.55 12.38
CA THR A 381 19.29 7.97 12.84
C THR A 381 18.91 9.36 12.31
N ASN A 382 19.89 10.23 12.07
CA ASN A 382 19.65 11.53 11.48
C ASN A 382 19.16 11.43 10.04
N LEU A 383 19.70 10.51 9.24
CA LEU A 383 19.19 10.26 7.88
C LEU A 383 17.77 9.69 7.91
N VAL A 384 17.41 8.88 8.91
CA VAL A 384 16.00 8.45 9.10
C VAL A 384 15.12 9.65 9.37
N ASN A 385 15.58 10.60 10.20
CA ASN A 385 14.82 11.82 10.49
C ASN A 385 14.67 12.74 9.26
N VAL A 386 15.73 12.93 8.49
CA VAL A 386 15.65 13.71 7.23
C VAL A 386 14.67 13.06 6.25
N HIS A 387 14.76 11.74 6.07
CA HIS A 387 13.80 11.00 5.23
C HIS A 387 12.36 11.20 5.72
N PHE A 388 12.12 11.12 7.04
CA PHE A 388 10.79 11.33 7.62
C PHE A 388 10.19 12.68 7.20
N TRP A 389 10.95 13.75 7.32
CA TRP A 389 10.45 15.08 6.97
C TRP A 389 10.25 15.25 5.46
N LEU A 390 11.18 14.77 4.63
CA LEU A 390 11.01 14.80 3.18
C LEU A 390 9.78 14.00 2.73
N ALA A 391 9.58 12.79 3.26
CA ALA A 391 8.42 11.98 2.93
C ALA A 391 7.11 12.61 3.40
N THR A 392 7.08 13.16 4.61
CA THR A 392 5.87 13.79 5.16
C THR A 392 5.50 15.06 4.40
N ILE A 393 6.45 15.98 4.21
CA ILE A 393 6.22 17.22 3.46
C ILE A 393 5.86 16.91 2.00
N GLY A 394 6.58 15.99 1.38
CA GLY A 394 6.32 15.55 0.00
C GLY A 394 4.91 15.00 -0.16
N THR A 395 4.46 14.15 0.76
CA THR A 395 3.09 13.63 0.75
C THR A 395 2.06 14.74 0.91
N VAL A 396 2.24 15.65 1.87
CA VAL A 396 1.29 16.75 2.11
C VAL A 396 1.20 17.67 0.89
N LEU A 397 2.33 18.08 0.30
CA LEU A 397 2.33 18.89 -0.93
C LEU A 397 1.58 18.19 -2.06
N TYR A 398 1.82 16.90 -2.23
CA TYR A 398 1.17 16.10 -3.26
C TYR A 398 -0.35 16.06 -3.08
N ILE A 399 -0.83 15.61 -1.92
CA ILE A 399 -2.27 15.39 -1.71
C ILE A 399 -3.07 16.68 -1.68
N VAL A 400 -2.54 17.73 -1.04
CA VAL A 400 -3.25 19.02 -0.95
C VAL A 400 -3.40 19.67 -2.33
N SER A 401 -2.35 19.62 -3.17
CA SER A 401 -2.44 20.12 -4.54
C SER A 401 -3.49 19.35 -5.36
N MET A 402 -3.58 18.04 -5.20
CA MET A 402 -4.56 17.22 -5.91
C MET A 402 -5.99 17.41 -5.38
N TRP A 403 -6.17 17.67 -4.09
CA TRP A 403 -7.49 18.01 -3.55
C TRP A 403 -8.02 19.33 -4.11
N ILE A 404 -7.18 20.35 -4.12
CA ILE A 404 -7.57 21.67 -4.65
C ILE A 404 -7.86 21.58 -6.15
N SER A 405 -6.95 20.95 -6.91
CA SER A 405 -7.13 20.71 -8.35
C SER A 405 -8.42 19.92 -8.62
N GLY A 406 -8.65 18.83 -7.91
CA GLY A 406 -9.80 17.96 -8.15
C GLY A 406 -11.15 18.61 -7.81
N VAL A 407 -11.23 19.36 -6.72
CA VAL A 407 -12.45 20.14 -6.39
C VAL A 407 -12.70 21.19 -7.48
N MET A 408 -11.68 21.92 -7.89
CA MET A 408 -11.76 22.90 -8.97
C MET A 408 -12.21 22.26 -10.29
N GLN A 409 -11.60 21.15 -10.69
CA GLN A 409 -12.00 20.40 -11.90
C GLN A 409 -13.47 19.98 -11.83
N GLY A 410 -13.90 19.39 -10.73
CA GLY A 410 -15.30 18.95 -10.58
C GLY A 410 -16.30 20.11 -10.67
N LEU A 411 -15.97 21.29 -10.13
CA LEU A 411 -16.79 22.49 -10.24
C LEU A 411 -16.80 23.01 -11.69
N MET A 412 -15.67 23.09 -12.36
CA MET A 412 -15.58 23.56 -13.75
C MET A 412 -16.32 22.64 -14.73
N TRP A 413 -16.18 21.32 -14.59
CA TRP A 413 -16.83 20.35 -15.48
C TRP A 413 -18.35 20.31 -15.34
N ARG A 414 -18.88 20.79 -14.24
CA ARG A 414 -20.34 20.85 -13.96
C ARG A 414 -20.95 22.21 -14.22
N ALA A 415 -20.15 23.22 -14.49
CA ALA A 415 -20.64 24.56 -14.77
C ALA A 415 -21.27 24.60 -16.16
N VAL A 416 -22.56 24.97 -16.23
CA VAL A 416 -23.32 25.10 -17.45
C VAL A 416 -23.96 26.49 -17.55
N ASN A 417 -24.01 27.02 -18.76
CA ASN A 417 -24.68 28.28 -19.09
C ASN A 417 -26.21 28.10 -19.12
N SER A 418 -26.95 29.17 -19.19
CA SER A 418 -28.42 29.15 -19.23
C SER A 418 -28.99 28.43 -20.46
N ASP A 419 -28.22 28.32 -21.54
CA ASP A 419 -28.57 27.60 -22.76
C ASP A 419 -28.17 26.10 -22.71
N GLY A 420 -27.59 25.61 -21.60
CA GLY A 420 -27.15 24.23 -21.42
C GLY A 420 -25.75 23.91 -21.96
N THR A 421 -25.03 24.87 -22.53
CA THR A 421 -23.63 24.67 -22.95
C THR A 421 -22.70 24.69 -21.78
N LEU A 422 -21.51 24.06 -21.93
CA LEU A 422 -20.49 24.10 -20.90
C LEU A 422 -19.93 25.51 -20.74
N THR A 423 -19.75 25.97 -19.48
CA THR A 423 -19.17 27.27 -19.20
C THR A 423 -17.66 27.29 -19.50
N TYR A 424 -16.98 26.19 -19.22
CA TYR A 424 -15.53 26.04 -19.42
C TYR A 424 -15.24 24.95 -20.46
N SER A 425 -14.28 25.21 -21.33
CA SER A 425 -13.70 24.20 -22.22
C SER A 425 -12.80 23.24 -21.47
N PHE A 426 -12.47 22.11 -22.08
CA PHE A 426 -11.48 21.17 -21.56
C PHE A 426 -10.11 21.84 -21.38
N VAL A 427 -9.69 22.67 -22.33
CA VAL A 427 -8.39 23.37 -22.27
C VAL A 427 -8.31 24.32 -21.10
N GLU A 428 -9.34 25.12 -20.85
CA GLU A 428 -9.39 26.02 -19.70
C GLU A 428 -9.29 25.27 -18.36
N SER A 429 -9.99 24.13 -18.25
CA SER A 429 -9.90 23.27 -17.07
C SER A 429 -8.50 22.68 -16.88
N LEU A 430 -7.83 22.29 -17.98
CA LEU A 430 -6.47 21.77 -17.96
C LEU A 430 -5.47 22.86 -17.56
N GLU A 431 -5.57 24.06 -18.15
CA GLU A 431 -4.70 25.19 -17.84
C GLU A 431 -4.81 25.58 -16.35
N ALA A 432 -6.02 25.60 -15.82
CA ALA A 432 -6.25 25.86 -14.39
C ALA A 432 -5.61 24.80 -13.47
N SER A 433 -5.41 23.57 -13.95
CA SER A 433 -4.79 22.47 -13.19
C SER A 433 -3.24 22.52 -13.18
N TYR A 434 -2.62 23.19 -14.13
CA TYR A 434 -1.14 23.24 -14.30
C TYR A 434 -0.36 23.65 -13.05
N PRO A 435 -0.73 24.70 -12.29
CA PRO A 435 0.00 25.07 -11.08
C PRO A 435 0.06 23.93 -10.04
N PHE A 436 -1.00 23.15 -9.94
CA PHE A 436 -1.10 22.05 -9.00
C PHE A 436 -0.26 20.85 -9.44
N TYR A 437 -0.07 20.64 -10.74
CA TYR A 437 0.83 19.63 -11.28
C TYR A 437 2.29 19.92 -10.92
N PHE A 438 2.71 21.16 -10.90
CA PHE A 438 4.05 21.54 -10.39
C PHE A 438 4.22 21.20 -8.90
N VAL A 439 3.25 21.54 -8.06
CA VAL A 439 3.32 21.27 -6.62
C VAL A 439 3.34 19.75 -6.36
N ARG A 440 2.50 19.00 -7.06
CA ARG A 440 2.47 17.53 -7.02
C ARG A 440 3.81 16.92 -7.44
N PHE A 441 4.44 17.41 -8.49
CA PHE A 441 5.75 16.96 -8.95
C PHE A 441 6.83 17.21 -7.89
N ILE A 442 6.88 18.40 -7.30
CA ILE A 442 7.81 18.72 -6.20
C ILE A 442 7.60 17.78 -5.02
N GLY A 443 6.35 17.53 -4.64
CA GLY A 443 6.01 16.58 -3.58
C GLY A 443 6.53 15.16 -3.87
N GLY A 444 6.37 14.70 -5.12
CA GLY A 444 6.91 13.42 -5.57
C GLY A 444 8.44 13.35 -5.52
N VAL A 445 9.12 14.41 -5.95
CA VAL A 445 10.60 14.52 -5.88
C VAL A 445 11.09 14.45 -4.44
N PHE A 446 10.42 15.13 -3.50
CA PHE A 446 10.79 15.06 -2.07
C PHE A 446 10.66 13.65 -1.54
N PHE A 447 9.56 12.97 -1.84
CA PHE A 447 9.35 11.59 -1.39
C PHE A 447 10.40 10.64 -1.98
N LEU A 448 10.67 10.73 -3.27
CA LEU A 448 11.69 9.93 -3.96
C LEU A 448 13.10 10.19 -3.40
N THR A 449 13.44 11.45 -3.12
CA THR A 449 14.73 11.80 -2.48
C THR A 449 14.86 11.11 -1.12
N GLY A 450 13.79 11.08 -0.34
CA GLY A 450 13.73 10.32 0.92
C GLY A 450 14.04 8.82 0.72
N MET A 451 13.51 8.22 -0.34
CA MET A 451 13.78 6.81 -0.65
C MET A 451 15.25 6.55 -1.03
N PHE A 452 15.90 7.45 -1.74
CA PHE A 452 17.34 7.34 -1.99
C PHE A 452 18.16 7.46 -0.69
N ILE A 453 17.78 8.36 0.22
CA ILE A 453 18.39 8.47 1.55
C ILE A 453 18.20 7.15 2.31
N MET A 454 17.01 6.55 2.25
CA MET A 454 16.77 5.23 2.85
C MET A 454 17.69 4.17 2.28
N ALA A 455 17.81 4.08 0.95
CA ALA A 455 18.68 3.10 0.30
C ALA A 455 20.13 3.25 0.75
N TYR A 456 20.66 4.47 0.76
CA TYR A 456 21.99 4.73 1.27
C TYR A 456 22.16 4.27 2.73
N ASN A 457 21.23 4.63 3.60
CA ASN A 457 21.28 4.27 5.02
C ASN A 457 21.19 2.75 5.23
N VAL A 458 20.34 2.06 4.44
CA VAL A 458 20.21 0.59 4.43
C VAL A 458 21.52 -0.07 3.98
N ILE A 459 22.10 0.37 2.86
CA ILE A 459 23.36 -0.18 2.34
C ILE A 459 24.48 -0.04 3.38
N ARG A 460 24.58 1.12 4.04
CA ARG A 460 25.59 1.35 5.08
C ARG A 460 25.33 0.47 6.32
N THR A 461 24.06 0.25 6.71
CA THR A 461 23.70 -0.62 7.82
C THR A 461 24.04 -2.09 7.54
N VAL A 462 23.70 -2.57 6.33
CA VAL A 462 23.93 -3.96 5.91
C VAL A 462 25.44 -4.28 5.79
N LYS A 463 26.24 -3.32 5.30
CA LYS A 463 27.68 -3.46 5.12
C LYS A 463 28.48 -3.21 6.41
N ALA A 464 27.86 -2.70 7.48
CA ALA A 464 28.55 -2.48 8.74
C ALA A 464 28.99 -3.82 9.37
N PRO A 465 30.16 -3.88 10.03
CA PRO A 465 30.55 -5.08 10.76
C PRO A 465 29.46 -5.48 11.77
N LYS A 466 29.30 -6.77 11.98
CA LYS A 466 28.28 -7.29 12.91
C LYS A 466 28.44 -6.65 14.29
N ASP A 467 27.32 -6.26 14.90
CA ASP A 467 27.25 -5.62 16.22
C ASP A 467 28.03 -4.29 16.36
N SER A 468 28.47 -3.68 15.25
CA SER A 468 29.21 -2.41 15.27
C SER A 468 28.34 -1.16 15.45
N LEU A 469 27.02 -1.28 15.29
CA LEU A 469 26.05 -0.22 15.50
C LEU A 469 25.17 -0.53 16.72
N PRO A 470 25.67 -0.26 17.97
CA PRO A 470 24.91 -0.56 19.17
C PRO A 470 23.61 0.25 19.24
N ALA A 471 22.63 -0.25 19.98
CA ALA A 471 21.43 0.51 20.28
C ALA A 471 21.79 1.84 20.95
N LEU A 472 21.06 2.92 20.61
CA LEU A 472 21.20 4.18 21.31
C LEU A 472 20.83 3.97 22.77
N ALA A 473 21.67 4.45 23.69
CA ALA A 473 21.31 4.49 25.10
C ALA A 473 19.99 5.28 25.24
N GLU A 474 19.04 4.71 25.99
CA GLU A 474 17.83 5.47 26.33
C GLU A 474 18.29 6.75 27.05
N ALA A 475 17.96 7.91 26.47
CA ALA A 475 18.18 9.18 27.16
C ALA A 475 17.41 9.09 28.48
N LYS A 476 18.10 9.13 29.58
CA LYS A 476 17.48 9.22 30.90
C LYS A 476 16.62 10.49 30.90
N ALA A 477 15.29 10.28 30.96
CA ALA A 477 14.30 11.36 31.01
C ALA A 477 14.40 12.13 32.31
#